data_e3c902f144f25529f8b3831daa4445b3
#
_entry.id   e3c902f144f25529f8b3831daa4445b3
#
_cell.length_a   1.000
_cell.length_b   1.000
_cell.length_c   1.000
_cell.angle_alpha   90.00
_cell.angle_beta   90.00
_cell.angle_gamma   90.00
#
_symmetry.space_group_name_H-M   'P 1'
#
loop_
_entity.id
_entity.type
_entity.pdbx_description
1 polymer ?
#
loop_
_entity_poly.entity_id
_entity_poly.type
_entity_poly.pdbx_seq_one_letter_code
_entity_poly.pdbx_strand_id
1 'polypeptide(L)'
;MLSDIEIAQQAKMLPIIEVAAKLGIGEEDIEMYGRYKAKLSMDLIRRMEDKPAGKLVLVTAITPTPAGEGKSTTTVGLAQGLAKIDKSVIVALREPSLGPCMGVKGGAAGGGYSQVVPMEDINLHFTGDFHAITSAHMLLSAMVDNHVQQGNALNIDPRRIVWKRVVDMNDRELRNIVVGLGGKAHGVPRQDGFDITVASEVMAILCLASSLHDLKERLSKIIVAYDYNGKPVTAGQIKAHGAMAALLKDAVKPNLVQTLENVPAIIHGGPFANIAHGCNSVMATKTAMKLADYTITEAGFGADLGAEKFFDIKCRYAGLKPDAVVLVATVRALKMHGGVPKTDLTAPNVDAVKKGIVNLEKHIENIKKFGLPLVVAINIFAQDTPEELEAVRAHCAAHGVNVALSDVFAKGGAGGVELAKEVVALAESGKADFAPIYASELTLKEKIATVAREIYGAGDVVYAKEAETALKDFESLGYGNLPICMAKTQYSFSDDPTLLGRPSGFTITIKNCRISAGAGFVVVLTGDIMTMPGLPKVPAAEKIDVSDDGVISGLF
;
A
#
# COMPACT_ATOMS: atom_id res chain seq x y z
N MET A 1 10.68 23.77 -15.47
CA MET A 1 9.39 23.09 -15.21
C MET A 1 9.07 23.36 -13.74
N LEU A 2 7.83 23.68 -13.40
CA LEU A 2 7.43 23.88 -12.01
C LEU A 2 7.59 22.54 -11.24
N SER A 3 7.90 22.64 -9.95
CA SER A 3 7.92 21.50 -9.03
C SER A 3 6.50 21.02 -8.73
N ASP A 4 6.36 19.81 -8.18
CA ASP A 4 5.04 19.25 -7.87
C ASP A 4 4.27 20.12 -6.88
N ILE A 5 4.94 20.69 -5.87
CA ILE A 5 4.30 21.59 -4.91
C ILE A 5 3.87 22.92 -5.56
N GLU A 6 4.68 23.50 -6.44
CA GLU A 6 4.31 24.74 -7.15
C GLU A 6 3.09 24.54 -8.07
N ILE A 7 2.99 23.36 -8.72
CA ILE A 7 1.81 22.98 -9.51
C ILE A 7 0.59 22.84 -8.60
N ALA A 8 0.73 22.16 -7.46
CA ALA A 8 -0.35 21.95 -6.50
C ALA A 8 -0.85 23.27 -5.88
N GLN A 9 0.05 24.19 -5.55
CA GLN A 9 -0.30 25.52 -5.00
C GLN A 9 -1.05 26.41 -5.98
N GLN A 10 -0.88 26.18 -7.29
CA GLN A 10 -1.64 26.89 -8.34
C GLN A 10 -2.99 26.25 -8.65
N ALA A 11 -3.34 25.15 -7.99
CA ALA A 11 -4.57 24.41 -8.24
C ALA A 11 -5.83 25.24 -7.94
N LYS A 12 -6.79 25.19 -8.86
CA LYS A 12 -8.14 25.78 -8.67
C LYS A 12 -9.06 24.72 -8.02
N MET A 13 -8.90 24.56 -6.71
CA MET A 13 -9.71 23.60 -5.95
C MET A 13 -11.16 24.06 -5.81
N LEU A 14 -12.10 23.13 -6.02
CA LEU A 14 -13.51 23.32 -5.65
C LEU A 14 -13.69 23.15 -4.14
N PRO A 15 -14.63 23.84 -3.52
CA PRO A 15 -15.09 23.49 -2.18
C PRO A 15 -15.47 22.01 -2.09
N ILE A 16 -15.16 21.34 -0.98
CA ILE A 16 -15.36 19.90 -0.86
C ILE A 16 -16.84 19.48 -1.01
N ILE A 17 -17.78 20.37 -0.66
CA ILE A 17 -19.21 20.16 -0.87
C ILE A 17 -19.54 20.01 -2.37
N GLU A 18 -18.91 20.80 -3.23
CA GLU A 18 -19.09 20.69 -4.68
C GLU A 18 -18.48 19.40 -5.26
N VAL A 19 -17.39 18.94 -4.66
CA VAL A 19 -16.78 17.63 -5.00
C VAL A 19 -17.71 16.50 -4.59
N ALA A 20 -18.29 16.57 -3.39
CA ALA A 20 -19.27 15.60 -2.89
C ALA A 20 -20.51 15.55 -3.80
N ALA A 21 -21.02 16.73 -4.22
CA ALA A 21 -22.16 16.82 -5.13
C ALA A 21 -21.94 16.09 -6.47
N LYS A 22 -20.70 16.06 -7.00
CA LYS A 22 -20.37 15.26 -8.20
C LYS A 22 -20.58 13.76 -8.02
N LEU A 23 -20.55 13.28 -6.78
CA LEU A 23 -20.79 11.89 -6.40
C LEU A 23 -22.27 11.65 -6.00
N GLY A 24 -23.12 12.65 -6.10
CA GLY A 24 -24.51 12.57 -5.68
C GLY A 24 -24.71 12.45 -4.16
N ILE A 25 -23.76 12.94 -3.36
CA ILE A 25 -23.82 12.97 -1.89
C ILE A 25 -23.93 14.41 -1.38
N GLY A 26 -24.71 14.60 -0.32
CA GLY A 26 -24.99 15.90 0.27
C GLY A 26 -24.04 16.30 1.39
N GLU A 27 -24.24 17.51 1.91
CA GLU A 27 -23.45 18.04 3.03
C GLU A 27 -23.63 17.21 4.31
N GLU A 28 -24.82 16.64 4.51
CA GLU A 28 -25.14 15.75 5.63
C GLU A 28 -24.37 14.42 5.63
N ASP A 29 -23.80 14.07 4.49
CA ASP A 29 -23.03 12.82 4.27
C ASP A 29 -21.55 12.97 4.54
N ILE A 30 -21.09 14.20 4.77
CA ILE A 30 -19.68 14.52 4.96
C ILE A 30 -19.42 15.28 6.25
N GLU A 31 -18.25 15.06 6.84
CA GLU A 31 -17.74 15.84 7.97
C GLU A 31 -16.58 16.69 7.46
N MET A 32 -16.76 18.00 7.33
CA MET A 32 -15.77 18.91 6.77
C MET A 32 -14.54 19.08 7.67
N TYR A 33 -13.37 18.95 7.08
CA TYR A 33 -12.07 19.27 7.66
C TYR A 33 -11.47 20.49 6.93
N GLY A 34 -12.10 21.65 7.13
CA GLY A 34 -11.83 22.87 6.35
C GLY A 34 -12.57 22.86 5.01
N ARG A 35 -12.11 23.71 4.08
CA ARG A 35 -12.82 23.98 2.82
C ARG A 35 -12.66 22.88 1.77
N TYR A 36 -11.55 22.15 1.79
CA TYR A 36 -11.13 21.30 0.67
C TYR A 36 -10.98 19.82 1.03
N LYS A 37 -11.29 19.45 2.25
CA LYS A 37 -11.21 18.08 2.78
C LYS A 37 -12.45 17.74 3.57
N ALA A 38 -12.87 16.48 3.53
CA ALA A 38 -13.94 15.98 4.39
C ALA A 38 -13.76 14.49 4.67
N LYS A 39 -14.37 13.99 5.73
CA LYS A 39 -14.58 12.56 5.93
C LYS A 39 -15.96 12.17 5.45
N LEU A 40 -16.07 10.98 4.85
CA LEU A 40 -17.36 10.38 4.51
C LEU A 40 -18.02 9.82 5.79
N SER A 41 -19.29 10.11 5.99
CA SER A 41 -20.01 9.66 7.19
C SER A 41 -20.24 8.15 7.18
N MET A 42 -20.29 7.52 8.36
CA MET A 42 -20.64 6.10 8.47
C MET A 42 -22.09 5.82 8.05
N ASP A 43 -22.98 6.81 8.13
CA ASP A 43 -24.37 6.69 7.66
C ASP A 43 -24.43 6.60 6.14
N LEU A 44 -23.66 7.42 5.44
CA LEU A 44 -23.50 7.29 3.99
C LEU A 44 -23.00 5.89 3.62
N ILE A 45 -21.94 5.42 4.26
CA ILE A 45 -21.33 4.12 3.95
C ILE A 45 -22.35 3.00 4.11
N ARG A 46 -23.14 3.01 5.19
CA ARG A 46 -24.21 2.04 5.43
C ARG A 46 -25.31 2.11 4.35
N ARG A 47 -25.77 3.32 4.01
CA ARG A 47 -26.81 3.50 2.97
C ARG A 47 -26.36 3.04 1.58
N MET A 48 -25.04 3.09 1.30
CA MET A 48 -24.47 2.65 0.04
C MET A 48 -24.26 1.14 -0.06
N GLU A 49 -24.37 0.39 1.05
CA GLU A 49 -24.00 -1.03 1.10
C GLU A 49 -24.75 -1.87 0.05
N ASP A 50 -26.04 -1.63 -0.13
CA ASP A 50 -26.90 -2.36 -1.07
C ASP A 50 -26.89 -1.82 -2.51
N LYS A 51 -26.22 -0.69 -2.78
CA LYS A 51 -26.13 -0.15 -4.14
C LYS A 51 -25.27 -1.07 -5.03
N PRO A 52 -25.56 -1.17 -6.34
CA PRO A 52 -24.69 -1.87 -7.27
C PRO A 52 -23.29 -1.25 -7.27
N ALA A 53 -22.28 -2.08 -7.40
CA ALA A 53 -20.90 -1.64 -7.48
C ALA A 53 -20.53 -1.30 -8.93
N GLY A 54 -19.80 -0.21 -9.12
CA GLY A 54 -19.11 0.11 -10.36
C GLY A 54 -17.90 -0.77 -10.59
N LYS A 55 -17.19 -0.51 -11.69
CA LYS A 55 -16.00 -1.22 -12.12
C LYS A 55 -14.80 -0.92 -11.24
N LEU A 56 -14.05 -1.95 -10.85
CA LEU A 56 -12.82 -1.83 -10.07
C LEU A 56 -11.60 -2.05 -10.96
N VAL A 57 -10.74 -1.05 -11.07
CA VAL A 57 -9.51 -1.10 -11.85
C VAL A 57 -8.31 -0.95 -10.92
N LEU A 58 -7.41 -1.94 -10.94
CA LEU A 58 -6.16 -1.90 -10.20
C LEU A 58 -5.04 -1.35 -11.09
N VAL A 59 -4.34 -0.32 -10.62
CA VAL A 59 -3.08 0.15 -11.20
C VAL A 59 -1.92 -0.42 -10.39
N THR A 60 -1.04 -1.12 -11.06
CA THR A 60 0.19 -1.70 -10.50
C THR A 60 1.36 -1.40 -11.42
N ALA A 61 2.55 -1.92 -11.15
CA ALA A 61 3.73 -1.68 -11.96
C ALA A 61 4.60 -2.93 -12.09
N ILE A 62 5.52 -2.90 -13.04
CA ILE A 62 6.65 -3.84 -13.08
C ILE A 62 7.55 -3.68 -11.86
N THR A 63 8.56 -4.54 -11.71
CA THR A 63 9.54 -4.43 -10.62
C THR A 63 10.13 -3.01 -10.58
N PRO A 64 9.98 -2.26 -9.47
CA PRO A 64 10.35 -0.85 -9.44
C PRO A 64 11.86 -0.65 -9.46
N THR A 65 12.27 0.50 -10.01
CA THR A 65 13.62 1.04 -9.89
C THR A 65 13.70 2.04 -8.73
N PRO A 66 14.89 2.43 -8.28
CA PRO A 66 15.04 3.48 -7.26
C PRO A 66 14.45 4.84 -7.69
N ALA A 67 14.25 5.08 -8.99
CA ALA A 67 13.63 6.30 -9.50
C ALA A 67 12.09 6.29 -9.42
N GLY A 68 11.49 5.10 -9.22
CA GLY A 68 10.05 4.88 -9.28
C GLY A 68 9.51 4.83 -10.71
N GLU A 69 8.31 4.23 -10.87
CA GLU A 69 7.69 4.00 -12.19
C GLU A 69 6.52 4.94 -12.48
N GLY A 70 6.23 5.89 -11.57
CA GLY A 70 5.13 6.83 -11.74
C GLY A 70 3.73 6.20 -11.61
N LYS A 71 3.61 5.13 -10.84
CA LYS A 71 2.35 4.40 -10.65
C LYS A 71 1.21 5.29 -10.12
N SER A 72 1.46 6.05 -9.03
CA SER A 72 0.44 6.95 -8.45
C SER A 72 0.06 8.08 -9.42
N THR A 73 1.04 8.63 -10.13
CA THR A 73 0.81 9.62 -11.20
C THR A 73 -0.07 9.05 -12.30
N THR A 74 0.21 7.81 -12.75
CA THR A 74 -0.62 7.12 -13.75
C THR A 74 -2.01 6.83 -13.21
N THR A 75 -2.15 6.46 -11.94
CA THR A 75 -3.45 6.19 -11.29
C THR A 75 -4.34 7.43 -11.28
N VAL A 76 -3.79 8.56 -10.86
CA VAL A 76 -4.51 9.85 -10.84
C VAL A 76 -4.80 10.33 -12.25
N GLY A 77 -3.81 10.30 -13.14
CA GLY A 77 -3.96 10.72 -14.54
C GLY A 77 -4.96 9.87 -15.33
N LEU A 78 -5.04 8.56 -15.06
CA LEU A 78 -6.07 7.69 -15.62
C LEU A 78 -7.47 8.11 -15.17
N ALA A 79 -7.65 8.40 -13.88
CA ALA A 79 -8.94 8.89 -13.38
C ALA A 79 -9.34 10.22 -14.03
N GLN A 80 -8.38 11.16 -14.17
CA GLN A 80 -8.60 12.41 -14.91
C GLN A 80 -8.91 12.13 -16.38
N GLY A 81 -8.23 11.16 -17.03
CA GLY A 81 -8.49 10.74 -18.40
C GLY A 81 -9.87 10.14 -18.61
N LEU A 82 -10.36 9.31 -17.66
CA LEU A 82 -11.72 8.78 -17.66
C LEU A 82 -12.77 9.88 -17.56
N ALA A 83 -12.53 10.88 -16.71
CA ALA A 83 -13.41 12.06 -16.62
C ALA A 83 -13.44 12.87 -17.92
N LYS A 84 -12.33 12.95 -18.69
CA LYS A 84 -12.27 13.59 -20.01
C LYS A 84 -13.11 12.89 -21.09
N ILE A 85 -13.43 11.63 -20.90
CA ILE A 85 -14.31 10.85 -21.79
C ILE A 85 -15.68 10.60 -21.15
N ASP A 86 -16.10 11.53 -20.29
CA ASP A 86 -17.42 11.58 -19.63
C ASP A 86 -17.79 10.34 -18.82
N LYS A 87 -16.81 9.65 -18.23
CA LYS A 87 -17.07 8.56 -17.29
C LYS A 87 -17.16 9.08 -15.87
N SER A 88 -18.15 8.57 -15.12
CA SER A 88 -18.22 8.77 -13.67
C SER A 88 -17.10 7.97 -13.01
N VAL A 89 -16.16 8.65 -12.36
CA VAL A 89 -14.95 8.04 -11.83
C VAL A 89 -14.54 8.63 -10.48
N ILE A 90 -13.98 7.79 -9.64
CA ILE A 90 -13.36 8.14 -8.38
C ILE A 90 -12.02 7.41 -8.23
N VAL A 91 -11.02 8.08 -7.67
CA VAL A 91 -9.75 7.43 -7.34
C VAL A 91 -9.66 7.12 -5.86
N ALA A 92 -9.17 5.94 -5.49
CA ALA A 92 -8.98 5.52 -4.11
C ALA A 92 -7.49 5.19 -3.86
N LEU A 93 -6.84 5.96 -2.98
CA LEU A 93 -5.40 5.94 -2.74
C LEU A 93 -5.07 5.73 -1.27
N ARG A 94 -3.79 5.41 -1.02
CA ARG A 94 -3.22 5.41 0.33
C ARG A 94 -2.86 6.81 0.76
N GLU A 95 -2.96 7.03 2.08
CA GLU A 95 -2.42 8.21 2.74
C GLU A 95 -0.89 8.07 2.89
N PRO A 96 -0.09 9.10 2.57
CA PRO A 96 1.37 9.06 2.72
C PRO A 96 1.78 9.17 4.20
N SER A 97 2.89 8.50 4.55
CA SER A 97 3.52 8.56 5.86
C SER A 97 4.55 9.69 5.92
N LEU A 98 4.65 10.37 7.06
CA LEU A 98 5.60 11.46 7.30
C LEU A 98 7.07 11.01 7.16
N GLY A 99 7.41 9.82 7.63
CA GLY A 99 8.79 9.34 7.58
C GLY A 99 9.36 9.34 6.16
N PRO A 100 8.73 8.70 5.17
CA PRO A 100 9.14 8.81 3.76
C PRO A 100 9.13 10.25 3.22
N CYS A 101 8.13 11.07 3.57
CA CYS A 101 8.04 12.47 3.13
C CYS A 101 9.24 13.29 3.58
N MET A 102 9.66 13.14 4.84
CA MET A 102 10.83 13.84 5.39
C MET A 102 12.16 13.16 5.01
N GLY A 103 12.11 11.90 4.53
CA GLY A 103 13.28 11.08 4.23
C GLY A 103 13.77 11.20 2.80
N VAL A 104 13.19 10.42 1.89
CA VAL A 104 13.77 10.19 0.56
C VAL A 104 12.97 10.83 -0.56
N LYS A 105 11.64 10.81 -0.49
CA LYS A 105 10.77 11.32 -1.56
C LYS A 105 9.35 11.50 -1.08
N GLY A 106 8.59 12.22 -1.89
CA GLY A 106 7.20 12.51 -1.79
C GLY A 106 6.27 11.37 -1.52
N GLY A 107 5.14 11.76 -0.98
CA GLY A 107 4.03 10.91 -0.68
C GLY A 107 3.31 10.40 -1.93
N ALA A 108 2.29 9.58 -1.71
CA ALA A 108 1.51 8.92 -2.75
C ALA A 108 0.46 9.82 -3.43
N ALA A 109 0.64 11.14 -3.46
CA ALA A 109 -0.35 12.09 -4.02
C ALA A 109 -0.30 12.25 -5.56
N GLY A 110 0.56 11.50 -6.26
CA GLY A 110 0.82 11.66 -7.69
C GLY A 110 1.98 12.61 -7.96
N GLY A 111 2.05 13.19 -9.18
CA GLY A 111 3.09 14.14 -9.57
C GLY A 111 2.74 14.87 -10.87
N GLY A 112 3.44 15.98 -11.13
CA GLY A 112 3.15 16.85 -12.28
C GLY A 112 1.70 17.33 -12.29
N TYR A 113 1.06 17.24 -13.42
CA TYR A 113 -0.35 17.63 -13.60
C TYR A 113 -1.36 16.51 -13.22
N SER A 114 -0.88 15.42 -12.62
CA SER A 114 -1.71 14.32 -12.12
C SER A 114 -1.48 14.11 -10.62
N GLN A 115 -2.00 15.04 -9.82
CA GLN A 115 -1.90 15.05 -8.37
C GLN A 115 -3.26 15.11 -7.70
N VAL A 116 -3.31 14.62 -6.46
CA VAL A 116 -4.42 14.85 -5.53
C VAL A 116 -4.10 16.05 -4.64
N VAL A 117 -5.06 16.92 -4.45
CA VAL A 117 -4.93 18.17 -3.68
C VAL A 117 -6.00 18.27 -2.58
N PRO A 118 -5.71 18.94 -1.45
CA PRO A 118 -4.52 19.75 -1.13
C PRO A 118 -3.28 18.91 -0.81
N MET A 119 -2.22 19.05 -1.60
CA MET A 119 -1.02 18.20 -1.54
C MET A 119 -0.26 18.34 -0.20
N GLU A 120 -0.12 19.57 0.29
CA GLU A 120 0.59 19.87 1.53
C GLU A 120 -0.07 19.17 2.73
N ASP A 121 -1.38 19.34 2.89
CA ASP A 121 -2.14 18.71 3.97
C ASP A 121 -2.05 17.20 3.91
N ILE A 122 -2.21 16.62 2.72
CA ILE A 122 -2.15 15.15 2.52
C ILE A 122 -0.79 14.58 2.94
N ASN A 123 0.31 15.28 2.64
CA ASN A 123 1.66 14.80 2.93
C ASN A 123 2.16 15.13 4.34
N LEU A 124 1.57 16.09 5.04
CA LEU A 124 2.01 16.53 6.36
C LEU A 124 1.00 16.14 7.45
N HIS A 125 -0.04 16.92 7.64
CA HIS A 125 -1.10 16.67 8.62
C HIS A 125 -2.46 16.70 7.92
N PHE A 126 -2.95 15.53 7.53
CA PHE A 126 -4.16 15.44 6.72
C PHE A 126 -5.44 15.65 7.53
N THR A 127 -5.97 14.60 8.14
CA THR A 127 -7.18 14.62 8.97
C THR A 127 -6.99 13.98 10.34
N GLY A 128 -5.75 13.60 10.66
CA GLY A 128 -5.36 13.04 11.95
C GLY A 128 -5.40 11.51 12.04
N ASP A 129 -5.62 10.79 10.93
CA ASP A 129 -5.73 9.33 10.94
C ASP A 129 -4.45 8.66 11.43
N PHE A 130 -3.29 9.09 10.96
CA PHE A 130 -1.99 8.57 11.41
C PHE A 130 -1.72 8.85 12.88
N HIS A 131 -2.08 10.04 13.37
CA HIS A 131 -1.99 10.35 14.79
C HIS A 131 -2.89 9.44 15.63
N ALA A 132 -4.13 9.21 15.19
CA ALA A 132 -5.05 8.30 15.87
C ALA A 132 -4.53 6.86 15.92
N ILE A 133 -3.98 6.36 14.80
CA ILE A 133 -3.36 5.03 14.72
C ILE A 133 -2.16 4.93 15.66
N THR A 134 -1.26 5.92 15.62
CA THR A 134 -0.10 5.98 16.53
C THR A 134 -0.55 5.98 17.99
N SER A 135 -1.53 6.81 18.33
CA SER A 135 -2.06 6.93 19.70
C SER A 135 -2.71 5.62 20.19
N ALA A 136 -3.52 4.97 19.36
CA ALA A 136 -4.15 3.70 19.70
C ALA A 136 -3.11 2.58 19.89
N HIS A 137 -2.09 2.54 19.03
CA HIS A 137 -0.99 1.59 19.14
C HIS A 137 -0.18 1.81 20.42
N MET A 138 0.19 3.06 20.71
CA MET A 138 0.96 3.42 21.91
C MET A 138 0.18 3.19 23.20
N LEU A 139 -1.16 3.39 23.19
CA LEU A 139 -2.02 3.04 24.32
C LEU A 139 -1.90 1.54 24.65
N LEU A 140 -1.95 0.68 23.64
CA LEU A 140 -1.79 -0.77 23.84
C LEU A 140 -0.42 -1.10 24.43
N SER A 141 0.66 -0.49 23.92
CA SER A 141 2.02 -0.66 24.46
C SER A 141 2.09 -0.27 25.94
N ALA A 142 1.53 0.90 26.30
CA ALA A 142 1.49 1.38 27.67
C ALA A 142 0.65 0.45 28.59
N MET A 143 -0.48 -0.07 28.08
CA MET A 143 -1.34 -0.97 28.86
C MET A 143 -0.69 -2.35 29.09
N VAL A 144 0.09 -2.87 28.14
CA VAL A 144 0.87 -4.10 28.32
C VAL A 144 1.91 -3.92 29.41
N ASP A 145 2.72 -2.84 29.36
CA ASP A 145 3.73 -2.57 30.37
C ASP A 145 3.11 -2.31 31.75
N ASN A 146 1.99 -1.56 31.80
CA ASN A 146 1.25 -1.34 33.04
C ASN A 146 0.70 -2.66 33.63
N HIS A 147 0.18 -3.56 32.79
CA HIS A 147 -0.29 -4.87 33.24
C HIS A 147 0.84 -5.67 33.94
N VAL A 148 2.03 -5.71 33.33
CA VAL A 148 3.21 -6.37 33.91
C VAL A 148 3.61 -5.71 35.22
N GLN A 149 3.63 -4.38 35.30
CA GLN A 149 4.00 -3.60 36.48
C GLN A 149 3.01 -3.79 37.65
N GLN A 150 1.71 -3.90 37.36
CA GLN A 150 0.64 -3.92 38.36
C GLN A 150 0.19 -5.35 38.75
N GLY A 151 1.11 -6.29 38.75
CA GLY A 151 0.90 -7.63 39.29
C GLY A 151 0.77 -8.75 38.26
N ASN A 152 0.79 -8.43 36.95
CA ASN A 152 0.91 -9.40 35.87
C ASN A 152 -0.06 -10.60 35.95
N ALA A 153 -1.35 -10.34 36.15
CA ALA A 153 -2.38 -11.38 36.35
C ALA A 153 -2.49 -12.36 35.15
N LEU A 154 -2.06 -11.95 33.95
CA LEU A 154 -2.01 -12.81 32.76
C LEU A 154 -0.71 -13.60 32.64
N ASN A 155 0.18 -13.52 33.64
CA ASN A 155 1.44 -14.23 33.70
C ASN A 155 2.34 -14.04 32.48
N ILE A 156 2.36 -12.82 31.92
CA ILE A 156 3.18 -12.45 30.76
C ILE A 156 4.66 -12.65 31.09
N ASP A 157 5.41 -13.31 30.19
CA ASP A 157 6.88 -13.31 30.22
C ASP A 157 7.39 -11.98 29.59
N PRO A 158 8.00 -11.07 30.36
CA PRO A 158 8.48 -9.77 29.85
C PRO A 158 9.51 -9.90 28.71
N ARG A 159 10.18 -11.06 28.58
CA ARG A 159 11.12 -11.36 27.49
C ARG A 159 10.40 -11.77 26.20
N ARG A 160 9.10 -12.03 26.26
CA ARG A 160 8.27 -12.48 25.15
C ARG A 160 7.14 -11.50 24.84
N ILE A 161 7.30 -10.24 25.18
CA ILE A 161 6.46 -9.15 24.68
C ILE A 161 6.88 -8.90 23.23
N VAL A 162 5.95 -9.12 22.29
CA VAL A 162 6.19 -9.01 20.83
C VAL A 162 5.65 -7.69 20.26
N TRP A 163 4.88 -6.96 21.05
CA TRP A 163 4.30 -5.68 20.69
C TRP A 163 5.28 -4.56 20.97
N LYS A 164 5.81 -3.94 19.89
CA LYS A 164 6.69 -2.78 19.96
C LYS A 164 5.88 -1.49 20.08
N ARG A 165 6.59 -0.37 20.14
CA ARG A 165 6.04 0.99 20.01
C ARG A 165 6.02 1.44 18.56
N VAL A 166 5.38 2.59 18.26
CA VAL A 166 5.41 3.18 16.92
C VAL A 166 5.60 4.69 16.97
N VAL A 167 6.18 5.20 15.89
CA VAL A 167 6.24 6.64 15.56
C VAL A 167 6.20 6.78 14.05
N ASP A 168 5.52 7.82 13.54
CA ASP A 168 5.46 8.05 12.09
C ASP A 168 6.62 8.92 11.61
N MET A 169 7.84 8.42 11.83
CA MET A 169 9.08 9.06 11.42
C MET A 169 10.16 8.00 11.17
N ASN A 170 11.11 8.31 10.27
CA ASN A 170 12.27 7.48 10.03
C ASN A 170 13.34 7.75 11.09
N ASP A 171 13.51 6.83 12.04
CA ASP A 171 14.47 6.96 13.12
C ASP A 171 15.16 5.62 13.45
N ARG A 172 16.37 5.42 12.92
CA ARG A 172 17.13 4.17 13.10
C ARG A 172 17.56 3.93 14.55
N GLU A 173 17.69 4.97 15.36
CA GLU A 173 18.14 4.86 16.74
C GLU A 173 17.07 4.22 17.64
N LEU A 174 15.81 4.27 17.21
CA LEU A 174 14.68 3.68 17.94
C LEU A 174 14.46 2.18 17.63
N ARG A 175 15.23 1.56 16.75
CA ARG A 175 15.05 0.15 16.38
C ARG A 175 15.17 -0.81 17.56
N ASN A 176 16.13 -0.53 18.45
CA ASN A 176 16.39 -1.32 19.65
C ASN A 176 16.68 -0.37 20.80
N ILE A 177 15.84 -0.39 21.82
CA ILE A 177 15.94 0.44 23.01
C ILE A 177 15.75 -0.41 24.26
N VAL A 178 16.03 0.18 25.41
CA VAL A 178 15.69 -0.41 26.71
C VAL A 178 14.66 0.51 27.38
N VAL A 179 13.56 -0.09 27.84
CA VAL A 179 12.49 0.60 28.58
C VAL A 179 12.48 0.16 30.05
N GLY A 180 11.78 0.91 30.90
CA GLY A 180 11.56 0.56 32.31
C GLY A 180 12.78 0.77 33.21
N LEU A 181 13.76 1.59 32.82
CA LEU A 181 14.91 1.96 33.66
C LEU A 181 14.49 2.95 34.76
N GLY A 182 15.25 2.98 35.86
CA GLY A 182 15.05 3.93 36.99
C GLY A 182 14.53 3.27 38.28
N GLY A 183 14.46 1.95 38.33
CA GLY A 183 14.06 1.17 39.51
C GLY A 183 12.58 0.81 39.52
N LYS A 184 12.15 0.12 40.60
CA LYS A 184 10.84 -0.54 40.70
C LYS A 184 9.62 0.34 40.39
N ALA A 185 9.71 1.64 40.68
CA ALA A 185 8.60 2.56 40.44
C ALA A 185 8.46 2.95 38.95
N HIS A 186 9.46 2.67 38.12
CA HIS A 186 9.54 3.12 36.74
C HIS A 186 9.27 1.99 35.70
N GLY A 187 8.95 0.80 36.16
CA GLY A 187 8.60 -0.33 35.29
C GLY A 187 9.55 -1.51 35.40
N VAL A 188 9.39 -2.47 34.49
CA VAL A 188 10.23 -3.67 34.38
C VAL A 188 11.21 -3.48 33.23
N PRO A 189 12.53 -3.44 33.48
CA PRO A 189 13.53 -3.29 32.43
C PRO A 189 13.45 -4.41 31.39
N ARG A 190 13.30 -4.04 30.13
CA ARG A 190 13.28 -4.97 29.01
C ARG A 190 13.75 -4.30 27.71
N GLN A 191 14.15 -5.14 26.77
CA GLN A 191 14.35 -4.68 25.39
C GLN A 191 13.00 -4.31 24.74
N ASP A 192 13.00 -3.26 23.96
CA ASP A 192 11.88 -2.82 23.14
C ASP A 192 12.41 -2.19 21.83
N GLY A 193 11.54 -1.58 21.07
CA GLY A 193 11.85 -0.82 19.86
C GLY A 193 10.64 -0.10 19.33
N PHE A 194 10.88 0.68 18.28
CA PHE A 194 9.81 1.32 17.52
C PHE A 194 9.76 0.76 16.10
N ASP A 195 8.55 0.57 15.60
CA ASP A 195 8.28 0.44 14.18
C ASP A 195 7.70 1.75 13.65
N ILE A 196 7.77 1.99 12.34
CA ILE A 196 7.05 3.13 11.75
C ILE A 196 5.56 2.85 11.75
N THR A 197 4.73 3.87 11.99
CA THR A 197 3.27 3.71 12.14
C THR A 197 2.63 2.92 11.00
N VAL A 198 3.07 3.12 9.77
CA VAL A 198 2.56 2.40 8.57
C VAL A 198 2.95 0.93 8.49
N ALA A 199 3.88 0.48 9.31
CA ALA A 199 4.25 -0.94 9.45
C ALA A 199 3.46 -1.64 10.58
N SER A 200 2.65 -0.90 11.33
CA SER A 200 1.91 -1.44 12.48
C SER A 200 0.75 -2.34 12.07
N GLU A 201 0.43 -3.30 12.93
CA GLU A 201 -0.78 -4.12 12.78
C GLU A 201 -2.06 -3.29 12.90
N VAL A 202 -2.06 -2.22 13.72
CA VAL A 202 -3.22 -1.31 13.84
C VAL A 202 -3.54 -0.63 12.50
N MET A 203 -2.52 -0.20 11.75
CA MET A 203 -2.71 0.32 10.38
C MET A 203 -3.33 -0.73 9.46
N ALA A 204 -2.83 -1.96 9.49
CA ALA A 204 -3.36 -3.05 8.67
C ALA A 204 -4.80 -3.40 9.05
N ILE A 205 -5.12 -3.41 10.34
CA ILE A 205 -6.47 -3.64 10.87
C ILE A 205 -7.43 -2.55 10.38
N LEU A 206 -7.07 -1.28 10.52
CA LEU A 206 -7.92 -0.17 10.04
C LEU A 206 -8.21 -0.29 8.54
N CYS A 207 -7.22 -0.70 7.75
CA CYS A 207 -7.37 -0.86 6.31
C CYS A 207 -8.19 -2.09 5.89
N LEU A 208 -8.25 -3.14 6.71
CA LEU A 208 -9.01 -4.36 6.42
C LEU A 208 -10.39 -4.39 7.08
N ALA A 209 -10.63 -3.52 8.05
CA ALA A 209 -11.91 -3.44 8.74
C ALA A 209 -13.04 -3.01 7.81
N SER A 210 -14.20 -3.64 7.96
CA SER A 210 -15.42 -3.37 7.19
C SER A 210 -16.42 -2.47 7.93
N SER A 211 -16.25 -2.33 9.25
CA SER A 211 -17.10 -1.52 10.13
C SER A 211 -16.36 -1.18 11.43
N LEU A 212 -16.92 -0.27 12.23
CA LEU A 212 -16.39 0.03 13.57
C LEU A 212 -16.46 -1.20 14.51
N HIS A 213 -17.49 -2.04 14.34
CA HIS A 213 -17.60 -3.30 15.08
C HIS A 213 -16.48 -4.27 14.71
N ASP A 214 -16.27 -4.52 13.41
CA ASP A 214 -15.20 -5.37 12.90
C ASP A 214 -13.81 -4.84 13.31
N LEU A 215 -13.61 -3.50 13.25
CA LEU A 215 -12.40 -2.86 13.75
C LEU A 215 -12.12 -3.25 15.22
N LYS A 216 -13.11 -3.09 16.08
CA LYS A 216 -13.00 -3.40 17.52
C LYS A 216 -12.74 -4.89 17.76
N GLU A 217 -13.40 -5.76 17.02
CA GLU A 217 -13.19 -7.21 17.11
C GLU A 217 -11.78 -7.60 16.67
N ARG A 218 -11.29 -7.06 15.55
CA ARG A 218 -9.91 -7.28 15.08
C ARG A 218 -8.88 -6.78 16.07
N LEU A 219 -9.05 -5.58 16.63
CA LEU A 219 -8.16 -5.04 17.66
C LEU A 219 -8.07 -5.96 18.88
N SER A 220 -9.16 -6.62 19.29
CA SER A 220 -9.15 -7.55 20.41
C SER A 220 -8.29 -8.79 20.19
N LYS A 221 -8.08 -9.18 18.93
CA LYS A 221 -7.33 -10.38 18.54
C LYS A 221 -5.81 -10.16 18.43
N ILE A 222 -5.34 -8.91 18.50
CA ILE A 222 -3.90 -8.59 18.43
C ILE A 222 -3.15 -9.38 19.52
N ILE A 223 -2.13 -10.14 19.12
CA ILE A 223 -1.23 -10.82 20.06
C ILE A 223 -0.15 -9.84 20.50
N VAL A 224 -0.08 -9.57 21.81
CA VAL A 224 0.86 -8.60 22.38
C VAL A 224 2.07 -9.25 23.05
N ALA A 225 1.89 -10.46 23.56
CA ALA A 225 2.92 -11.18 24.29
C ALA A 225 2.61 -12.68 24.35
N TYR A 226 3.50 -13.44 24.97
CA TYR A 226 3.26 -14.80 25.39
C TYR A 226 3.46 -14.93 26.90
N ASP A 227 2.65 -15.78 27.55
CA ASP A 227 2.81 -16.10 28.96
C ASP A 227 4.02 -17.05 29.19
N TYR A 228 4.37 -17.33 30.46
CA TYR A 228 5.46 -18.24 30.80
C TYR A 228 5.23 -19.68 30.32
N ASN A 229 4.00 -20.05 29.94
CA ASN A 229 3.65 -21.35 29.37
C ASN A 229 3.64 -21.37 27.85
N GLY A 230 3.97 -20.22 27.20
CA GLY A 230 3.99 -20.09 25.76
C GLY A 230 2.63 -19.82 25.12
N LYS A 231 1.58 -19.55 25.87
CA LYS A 231 0.26 -19.19 25.33
C LYS A 231 0.23 -17.72 24.94
N PRO A 232 -0.40 -17.38 23.80
CA PRO A 232 -0.54 -15.99 23.37
C PRO A 232 -1.45 -15.21 24.34
N VAL A 233 -1.05 -13.96 24.61
CA VAL A 233 -1.84 -12.97 25.33
C VAL A 233 -2.28 -11.90 24.34
N THR A 234 -3.57 -11.55 24.35
CA THR A 234 -4.19 -10.65 23.37
C THR A 234 -4.54 -9.29 23.96
N ALA A 235 -4.69 -8.29 23.08
CA ALA A 235 -5.19 -6.96 23.45
C ALA A 235 -6.61 -7.02 24.08
N GLY A 236 -7.41 -8.02 23.69
CA GLY A 236 -8.71 -8.29 24.30
C GLY A 236 -8.61 -8.68 25.77
N GLN A 237 -7.64 -9.55 26.13
CA GLN A 237 -7.36 -9.95 27.52
C GLN A 237 -6.80 -8.78 28.35
N ILE A 238 -6.00 -7.89 27.73
CA ILE A 238 -5.54 -6.62 28.33
C ILE A 238 -6.69 -5.60 28.45
N LYS A 239 -7.83 -5.83 27.76
CA LYS A 239 -9.01 -4.94 27.70
C LYS A 239 -8.73 -3.56 27.06
N ALA A 240 -7.74 -3.48 26.16
CA ALA A 240 -7.35 -2.25 25.49
C ALA A 240 -8.21 -1.90 24.26
N HIS A 241 -8.76 -2.91 23.58
CA HIS A 241 -9.42 -2.80 22.26
C HIS A 241 -10.58 -1.80 22.22
N GLY A 242 -11.32 -1.62 23.32
CA GLY A 242 -12.40 -0.64 23.42
C GLY A 242 -11.90 0.81 23.35
N ALA A 243 -10.88 1.14 24.14
CA ALA A 243 -10.27 2.47 24.15
C ALA A 243 -9.50 2.75 22.84
N MET A 244 -8.83 1.74 22.27
CA MET A 244 -8.21 1.83 20.94
C MET A 244 -9.25 2.15 19.87
N ALA A 245 -10.40 1.47 19.86
CA ALA A 245 -11.47 1.73 18.90
C ALA A 245 -12.07 3.15 19.09
N ALA A 246 -12.16 3.64 20.32
CA ALA A 246 -12.61 5.01 20.60
C ALA A 246 -11.63 6.07 20.02
N LEU A 247 -10.32 5.85 20.11
CA LEU A 247 -9.32 6.70 19.48
C LEU A 247 -9.40 6.66 17.94
N LEU A 248 -9.81 5.53 17.37
CA LEU A 248 -9.87 5.29 15.92
C LEU A 248 -11.24 5.62 15.30
N LYS A 249 -12.24 6.03 16.07
CA LYS A 249 -13.64 6.19 15.60
C LYS A 249 -13.80 7.14 14.40
N ASP A 250 -12.98 8.17 14.33
CA ASP A 250 -13.00 9.12 13.21
C ASP A 250 -11.99 8.74 12.13
N ALA A 251 -10.86 8.13 12.51
CA ALA A 251 -9.87 7.63 11.57
C ALA A 251 -10.38 6.48 10.68
N VAL A 252 -11.42 5.75 11.09
CA VAL A 252 -12.02 4.68 10.30
C VAL A 252 -12.84 5.20 9.10
N LYS A 253 -13.21 6.48 9.11
CA LYS A 253 -13.96 7.12 8.04
C LYS A 253 -13.03 7.54 6.90
N PRO A 254 -13.29 7.16 5.63
CA PRO A 254 -12.47 7.58 4.50
C PRO A 254 -12.48 9.09 4.26
N ASN A 255 -11.36 9.61 3.76
CA ASN A 255 -11.18 11.04 3.49
C ASN A 255 -11.49 11.36 2.02
N LEU A 256 -12.38 12.32 1.78
CA LEU A 256 -12.73 12.84 0.47
C LEU A 256 -11.89 14.08 0.17
N VAL A 257 -11.29 14.10 -1.01
CA VAL A 257 -10.52 15.20 -1.61
C VAL A 257 -10.75 15.21 -3.14
N GLN A 258 -9.87 15.86 -3.90
CA GLN A 258 -9.98 15.97 -5.35
C GLN A 258 -8.62 15.93 -6.04
N THR A 259 -8.61 15.65 -7.32
CA THR A 259 -7.42 15.82 -8.18
C THR A 259 -7.28 17.26 -8.65
N LEU A 260 -6.15 17.61 -9.29
CA LEU A 260 -5.96 18.91 -9.94
C LEU A 260 -7.06 19.25 -10.96
N GLU A 261 -7.67 18.26 -11.59
CA GLU A 261 -8.79 18.44 -12.52
C GLU A 261 -10.16 18.22 -11.86
N ASN A 262 -10.22 18.31 -10.52
CA ASN A 262 -11.44 18.21 -9.71
C ASN A 262 -12.20 16.87 -9.85
N VAL A 263 -11.49 15.79 -10.17
CA VAL A 263 -12.02 14.42 -10.05
C VAL A 263 -12.06 14.06 -8.58
N PRO A 264 -13.17 13.49 -8.06
CA PRO A 264 -13.23 13.05 -6.67
C PRO A 264 -12.17 11.99 -6.34
N ALA A 265 -11.56 12.13 -5.17
CA ALA A 265 -10.56 11.20 -4.68
C ALA A 265 -10.83 10.83 -3.22
N ILE A 266 -10.66 9.56 -2.88
CA ILE A 266 -10.67 9.06 -1.51
C ILE A 266 -9.26 8.66 -1.12
N ILE A 267 -8.77 9.21 0.00
CA ILE A 267 -7.48 8.84 0.58
C ILE A 267 -7.73 8.25 1.95
N HIS A 268 -7.28 6.99 2.20
CA HIS A 268 -7.52 6.36 3.48
C HIS A 268 -6.57 5.21 3.77
N GLY A 269 -5.86 5.30 4.89
CA GLY A 269 -4.88 4.33 5.36
C GLY A 269 -3.64 4.23 4.46
N GLY A 270 -2.54 3.73 4.99
CA GLY A 270 -1.26 3.74 4.28
C GLY A 270 -0.32 2.57 4.63
N PRO A 271 -0.76 1.31 4.69
CA PRO A 271 0.10 0.20 5.07
C PRO A 271 1.20 -0.02 4.04
N PHE A 272 2.42 -0.34 4.51
CA PHE A 272 3.54 -0.65 3.62
C PHE A 272 3.34 -1.99 2.89
N ALA A 273 3.68 -2.04 1.60
CA ALA A 273 3.48 -3.21 0.74
C ALA A 273 4.57 -4.30 0.90
N ASN A 274 5.66 -4.03 1.57
CA ASN A 274 6.72 -5.01 1.85
C ASN A 274 6.55 -5.74 3.18
N ILE A 275 5.56 -5.36 4.01
CA ILE A 275 5.33 -5.95 5.34
C ILE A 275 3.84 -6.07 5.69
N ALA A 276 2.98 -5.40 4.94
CA ALA A 276 1.52 -5.48 5.03
C ALA A 276 0.93 -5.57 3.63
N HIS A 277 -0.39 -5.49 3.49
CA HIS A 277 -1.05 -5.66 2.19
C HIS A 277 -0.89 -4.48 1.21
N GLY A 278 -0.34 -3.33 1.65
CA GLY A 278 0.14 -2.28 0.75
C GLY A 278 -0.91 -1.55 -0.09
N CYS A 279 -2.16 -1.53 0.37
CA CYS A 279 -3.30 -0.93 -0.34
C CYS A 279 -4.09 -0.02 0.60
N ASN A 280 -4.89 0.89 0.04
CA ASN A 280 -5.85 1.67 0.83
C ASN A 280 -6.90 0.76 1.50
N SER A 281 -7.77 1.34 2.31
CA SER A 281 -8.74 0.56 3.09
C SER A 281 -9.79 -0.13 2.22
N VAL A 282 -10.32 -1.23 2.74
CA VAL A 282 -11.50 -1.93 2.19
C VAL A 282 -12.70 -0.98 2.16
N MET A 283 -12.89 -0.22 3.22
CA MET A 283 -13.99 0.74 3.34
C MET A 283 -13.91 1.81 2.24
N ALA A 284 -12.73 2.41 2.01
CA ALA A 284 -12.54 3.39 0.95
C ALA A 284 -12.84 2.81 -0.44
N THR A 285 -12.31 1.62 -0.76
CA THR A 285 -12.52 0.99 -2.06
C THR A 285 -13.99 0.61 -2.27
N LYS A 286 -14.63 -0.03 -1.29
CA LYS A 286 -16.05 -0.39 -1.40
C LYS A 286 -16.95 0.82 -1.56
N THR A 287 -16.71 1.87 -0.78
CA THR A 287 -17.50 3.12 -0.88
C THR A 287 -17.28 3.79 -2.23
N ALA A 288 -16.04 3.87 -2.73
CA ALA A 288 -15.74 4.38 -4.06
C ALA A 288 -16.52 3.65 -5.16
N MET A 289 -16.53 2.31 -5.12
CA MET A 289 -17.27 1.48 -6.08
C MET A 289 -18.78 1.69 -6.05
N LYS A 290 -19.34 2.21 -4.97
CA LYS A 290 -20.77 2.52 -4.84
C LYS A 290 -21.13 3.96 -5.25
N LEU A 291 -20.13 4.81 -5.37
CA LEU A 291 -20.30 6.23 -5.67
C LEU A 291 -20.00 6.60 -7.13
N ALA A 292 -19.33 5.74 -7.89
CA ALA A 292 -18.98 6.02 -9.28
C ALA A 292 -19.00 4.74 -10.13
N ASP A 293 -19.10 4.91 -11.46
CA ASP A 293 -19.09 3.80 -12.42
C ASP A 293 -17.71 3.14 -12.50
N TYR A 294 -16.64 3.91 -12.27
CA TYR A 294 -15.26 3.43 -12.26
C TYR A 294 -14.55 3.85 -10.99
N THR A 295 -13.94 2.87 -10.33
CA THR A 295 -13.03 3.10 -9.19
C THR A 295 -11.62 2.71 -9.61
N ILE A 296 -10.71 3.68 -9.58
CA ILE A 296 -9.29 3.46 -9.88
C ILE A 296 -8.54 3.41 -8.55
N THR A 297 -7.80 2.33 -8.33
CA THR A 297 -7.00 2.16 -7.11
C THR A 297 -5.62 1.63 -7.44
N GLU A 298 -4.70 1.70 -6.47
CA GLU A 298 -3.34 1.20 -6.65
C GLU A 298 -2.91 0.24 -5.53
N ALA A 299 -1.87 -0.54 -5.82
CA ALA A 299 -1.14 -1.33 -4.84
C ALA A 299 0.35 -0.94 -4.81
N GLY A 300 0.99 -1.03 -3.64
CA GLY A 300 2.38 -0.60 -3.46
C GLY A 300 3.39 -1.47 -4.18
N PHE A 301 4.52 -0.90 -4.60
CA PHE A 301 5.61 -1.58 -5.31
C PHE A 301 5.19 -2.24 -6.65
N GLY A 302 5.85 -3.33 -7.03
CA GLY A 302 5.53 -4.09 -8.23
C GLY A 302 4.36 -5.05 -8.05
N ALA A 303 3.88 -5.60 -9.17
CA ALA A 303 2.74 -6.50 -9.17
C ALA A 303 3.00 -7.82 -8.42
N ASP A 304 4.25 -8.23 -8.32
CA ASP A 304 4.69 -9.40 -7.55
C ASP A 304 4.54 -9.24 -6.04
N LEU A 305 4.48 -8.01 -5.52
CA LEU A 305 4.29 -7.71 -4.10
C LEU A 305 2.92 -7.08 -3.84
N GLY A 306 2.69 -5.88 -4.39
CA GLY A 306 1.49 -5.12 -4.08
C GLY A 306 0.23 -5.70 -4.68
N ALA A 307 0.23 -6.03 -5.99
CA ALA A 307 -0.96 -6.59 -6.62
C ALA A 307 -1.26 -8.01 -6.09
N GLU A 308 -0.24 -8.84 -5.86
CA GLU A 308 -0.43 -10.16 -5.23
C GLU A 308 -1.19 -10.03 -3.91
N LYS A 309 -0.73 -9.15 -3.00
CA LYS A 309 -1.39 -8.93 -1.70
C LYS A 309 -2.76 -8.25 -1.82
N PHE A 310 -2.94 -7.37 -2.80
CA PHE A 310 -4.25 -6.83 -3.12
C PHE A 310 -5.25 -7.95 -3.46
N PHE A 311 -4.83 -8.91 -4.27
CA PHE A 311 -5.65 -10.05 -4.70
C PHE A 311 -5.84 -11.08 -3.59
N ASP A 312 -4.75 -11.60 -3.02
CA ASP A 312 -4.79 -12.71 -2.08
C ASP A 312 -5.15 -12.32 -0.64
N ILE A 313 -5.01 -11.04 -0.26
CA ILE A 313 -5.40 -10.56 1.07
C ILE A 313 -6.64 -9.68 0.97
N LYS A 314 -6.54 -8.49 0.34
CA LYS A 314 -7.61 -7.49 0.37
C LYS A 314 -8.86 -7.96 -0.36
N CYS A 315 -8.72 -8.42 -1.61
CA CYS A 315 -9.87 -8.91 -2.40
C CYS A 315 -10.52 -10.12 -1.74
N ARG A 316 -9.71 -11.05 -1.21
CA ARG A 316 -10.20 -12.22 -0.48
C ARG A 316 -11.07 -11.84 0.70
N TYR A 317 -10.60 -10.95 1.58
CA TYR A 317 -11.35 -10.54 2.78
C TYR A 317 -12.57 -9.68 2.46
N ALA A 318 -12.45 -8.82 1.46
CA ALA A 318 -13.50 -7.87 1.14
C ALA A 318 -14.54 -8.40 0.13
N GLY A 319 -14.30 -9.56 -0.48
CA GLY A 319 -15.13 -10.08 -1.57
C GLY A 319 -15.05 -9.20 -2.83
N LEU A 320 -13.93 -8.48 -3.03
CA LEU A 320 -13.72 -7.63 -4.19
C LEU A 320 -13.30 -8.46 -5.40
N LYS A 321 -13.82 -8.07 -6.58
CA LYS A 321 -13.45 -8.68 -7.87
C LYS A 321 -13.05 -7.55 -8.82
N PRO A 322 -11.76 -7.37 -9.11
CA PRO A 322 -11.32 -6.39 -10.10
C PRO A 322 -11.81 -6.74 -11.51
N ASP A 323 -12.13 -5.71 -12.30
CA ASP A 323 -12.60 -5.87 -13.69
C ASP A 323 -11.44 -5.75 -14.69
N ALA A 324 -10.40 -4.99 -14.36
CA ALA A 324 -9.23 -4.81 -15.21
C ALA A 324 -8.00 -4.41 -14.39
N VAL A 325 -6.81 -4.61 -14.97
CA VAL A 325 -5.53 -4.19 -14.39
C VAL A 325 -4.78 -3.31 -15.37
N VAL A 326 -4.20 -2.23 -14.88
CA VAL A 326 -3.23 -1.39 -15.58
C VAL A 326 -1.84 -1.73 -15.04
N LEU A 327 -0.97 -2.24 -15.89
CA LEU A 327 0.42 -2.56 -15.55
C LEU A 327 1.33 -1.44 -16.07
N VAL A 328 1.82 -0.60 -15.17
CA VAL A 328 2.71 0.52 -15.50
C VAL A 328 4.13 0.00 -15.75
N ALA A 329 4.71 0.43 -16.85
CA ALA A 329 6.10 0.19 -17.20
C ALA A 329 6.77 1.50 -17.63
N THR A 330 8.10 1.57 -17.51
CA THR A 330 8.92 2.65 -18.05
C THR A 330 10.06 2.08 -18.88
N VAL A 331 10.43 2.77 -19.93
CA VAL A 331 11.63 2.41 -20.73
C VAL A 331 12.87 2.36 -19.85
N ARG A 332 13.00 3.29 -18.90
CA ARG A 332 14.11 3.33 -17.93
C ARG A 332 14.19 2.07 -17.08
N ALA A 333 13.07 1.60 -16.55
CA ALA A 333 13.05 0.37 -15.76
C ALA A 333 13.44 -0.84 -16.61
N LEU A 334 12.92 -0.94 -17.82
CA LEU A 334 13.28 -2.03 -18.73
C LEU A 334 14.77 -2.01 -19.08
N LYS A 335 15.37 -0.84 -19.36
CA LYS A 335 16.82 -0.71 -19.57
C LYS A 335 17.60 -1.17 -18.34
N MET A 336 17.20 -0.79 -17.13
CA MET A 336 17.85 -1.23 -15.90
C MET A 336 17.76 -2.75 -15.72
N HIS A 337 16.59 -3.35 -15.95
CA HIS A 337 16.40 -4.79 -15.95
C HIS A 337 17.17 -5.49 -17.06
N GLY A 338 17.52 -4.79 -18.14
CA GLY A 338 18.40 -5.21 -19.20
C GLY A 338 19.90 -5.07 -18.88
N GLY A 339 20.23 -4.58 -17.68
CA GLY A 339 21.61 -4.48 -17.18
C GLY A 339 22.28 -3.11 -17.38
N VAL A 340 21.53 -2.06 -17.77
CA VAL A 340 22.07 -0.70 -17.88
C VAL A 340 22.20 -0.08 -16.47
N PRO A 341 23.36 0.49 -16.12
CA PRO A 341 23.55 1.19 -14.86
C PRO A 341 22.60 2.38 -14.68
N LYS A 342 22.22 2.69 -13.44
CA LYS A 342 21.29 3.79 -13.10
C LYS A 342 21.73 5.15 -13.69
N THR A 343 23.02 5.40 -13.81
CA THR A 343 23.58 6.64 -14.36
C THR A 343 23.32 6.83 -15.86
N ASP A 344 23.09 5.73 -16.60
CA ASP A 344 23.09 5.71 -18.07
C ASP A 344 21.69 5.48 -18.67
N LEU A 345 20.65 5.43 -17.82
CA LEU A 345 19.28 5.08 -18.22
C LEU A 345 18.61 6.11 -19.15
N THR A 346 19.17 7.32 -19.26
CA THR A 346 18.67 8.36 -20.17
C THR A 346 19.15 8.19 -21.61
N ALA A 347 20.24 7.45 -21.84
CA ALA A 347 20.76 7.19 -23.17
C ALA A 347 19.87 6.16 -23.92
N PRO A 348 19.57 6.36 -25.21
CA PRO A 348 18.84 5.37 -26.02
C PRO A 348 19.54 4.01 -26.04
N ASN A 349 18.78 2.93 -25.79
CA ASN A 349 19.33 1.56 -25.80
C ASN A 349 18.21 0.52 -26.02
N VAL A 350 17.83 0.30 -27.26
CA VAL A 350 16.77 -0.65 -27.65
C VAL A 350 17.13 -2.09 -27.27
N ASP A 351 18.40 -2.47 -27.37
CA ASP A 351 18.85 -3.84 -27.04
C ASP A 351 18.70 -4.11 -25.53
N ALA A 352 18.99 -3.12 -24.70
CA ALA A 352 18.76 -3.25 -23.26
C ALA A 352 17.26 -3.32 -22.94
N VAL A 353 16.41 -2.57 -23.63
CA VAL A 353 14.94 -2.69 -23.51
C VAL A 353 14.49 -4.11 -23.85
N LYS A 354 14.91 -4.65 -25.00
CA LYS A 354 14.59 -6.03 -25.42
C LYS A 354 15.08 -7.07 -24.41
N LYS A 355 16.25 -6.88 -23.83
CA LYS A 355 16.80 -7.78 -22.81
C LYS A 355 16.04 -7.70 -21.48
N GLY A 356 15.61 -6.50 -21.08
CA GLY A 356 14.91 -6.30 -19.80
C GLY A 356 13.41 -6.53 -19.86
N ILE A 357 12.83 -6.62 -21.04
CA ILE A 357 11.37 -6.78 -21.25
C ILE A 357 10.81 -8.07 -20.64
N VAL A 358 11.65 -9.05 -20.38
CA VAL A 358 11.30 -10.29 -19.68
C VAL A 358 10.75 -10.05 -18.27
N ASN A 359 11.11 -8.92 -17.64
CA ASN A 359 10.51 -8.50 -16.37
C ASN A 359 9.03 -8.13 -16.55
N LEU A 360 8.71 -7.33 -17.56
CA LEU A 360 7.34 -6.98 -17.93
C LEU A 360 6.53 -8.23 -18.29
N GLU A 361 7.10 -9.14 -19.09
CA GLU A 361 6.47 -10.41 -19.48
C GLU A 361 6.06 -11.23 -18.25
N LYS A 362 6.96 -11.38 -17.26
CA LYS A 362 6.64 -12.12 -16.03
C LYS A 362 5.51 -11.47 -15.24
N HIS A 363 5.45 -10.15 -15.17
CA HIS A 363 4.33 -9.45 -14.53
C HIS A 363 3.01 -9.63 -15.29
N ILE A 364 3.03 -9.61 -16.63
CA ILE A 364 1.85 -9.93 -17.47
C ILE A 364 1.33 -11.35 -17.16
N GLU A 365 2.23 -12.34 -17.14
CA GLU A 365 1.88 -13.71 -16.77
C GLU A 365 1.28 -13.80 -15.37
N ASN A 366 1.87 -13.11 -14.39
CA ASN A 366 1.40 -13.12 -13.02
C ASN A 366 -0.04 -12.60 -12.91
N ILE A 367 -0.36 -11.47 -13.58
CA ILE A 367 -1.71 -10.91 -13.57
C ILE A 367 -2.72 -11.85 -14.23
N LYS A 368 -2.34 -12.46 -15.36
CA LYS A 368 -3.18 -13.44 -16.06
C LYS A 368 -3.50 -14.67 -15.21
N LYS A 369 -2.61 -15.08 -14.29
CA LYS A 369 -2.86 -16.20 -13.36
C LYS A 369 -4.01 -15.93 -12.39
N PHE A 370 -4.27 -14.65 -12.08
CA PHE A 370 -5.45 -14.26 -11.29
C PHE A 370 -6.74 -14.15 -12.12
N GLY A 371 -6.71 -14.52 -13.41
CA GLY A 371 -7.87 -14.44 -14.30
C GLY A 371 -8.27 -13.03 -14.72
N LEU A 372 -7.33 -12.08 -14.69
CA LEU A 372 -7.64 -10.67 -14.97
C LEU A 372 -7.12 -10.20 -16.32
N PRO A 373 -7.95 -9.48 -17.10
CA PRO A 373 -7.51 -8.77 -18.29
C PRO A 373 -6.66 -7.55 -17.89
N LEU A 374 -5.67 -7.22 -18.72
CA LEU A 374 -4.77 -6.10 -18.45
C LEU A 374 -4.41 -5.31 -19.69
N VAL A 375 -4.03 -4.05 -19.47
CA VAL A 375 -3.35 -3.19 -20.43
C VAL A 375 -2.02 -2.74 -19.84
N VAL A 376 -0.98 -2.64 -20.66
CA VAL A 376 0.31 -2.06 -20.28
C VAL A 376 0.26 -0.56 -20.52
N ALA A 377 0.51 0.23 -19.47
CA ALA A 377 0.66 1.67 -19.57
C ALA A 377 2.16 2.01 -19.59
N ILE A 378 2.68 2.54 -20.68
CA ILE A 378 4.04 3.05 -20.71
C ILE A 378 4.00 4.50 -20.22
N ASN A 379 4.51 4.74 -19.01
CA ASN A 379 4.71 6.09 -18.49
C ASN A 379 5.93 6.69 -19.21
N ILE A 380 5.68 7.59 -20.16
CA ILE A 380 6.70 8.11 -21.08
C ILE A 380 7.49 9.26 -20.48
N PHE A 381 8.75 9.34 -20.85
CA PHE A 381 9.67 10.43 -20.53
C PHE A 381 10.22 11.05 -21.80
N ALA A 382 10.63 12.32 -21.71
CA ALA A 382 11.12 13.07 -22.88
C ALA A 382 12.33 12.44 -23.58
N GLN A 383 13.07 11.55 -22.90
CA GLN A 383 14.25 10.87 -23.42
C GLN A 383 13.92 9.53 -24.11
N ASP A 384 12.69 9.02 -23.97
CA ASP A 384 12.30 7.75 -24.57
C ASP A 384 12.20 7.89 -26.09
N THR A 385 12.83 6.96 -26.83
CA THR A 385 12.82 7.01 -28.29
C THR A 385 11.64 6.21 -28.88
N PRO A 386 11.18 6.57 -30.10
CA PRO A 386 10.14 5.81 -30.79
C PRO A 386 10.49 4.32 -30.93
N GLU A 387 11.75 4.00 -31.18
CA GLU A 387 12.24 2.63 -31.37
C GLU A 387 12.18 1.83 -30.05
N GLU A 388 12.51 2.46 -28.90
CA GLU A 388 12.38 1.86 -27.58
C GLU A 388 10.90 1.58 -27.23
N LEU A 389 10.02 2.54 -27.50
CA LEU A 389 8.57 2.39 -27.29
C LEU A 389 7.98 1.30 -28.19
N GLU A 390 8.39 1.25 -29.47
CA GLU A 390 7.92 0.24 -30.41
C GLU A 390 8.38 -1.16 -30.03
N ALA A 391 9.59 -1.32 -29.51
CA ALA A 391 10.07 -2.61 -29.01
C ALA A 391 9.15 -3.18 -27.89
N VAL A 392 8.67 -2.31 -27.00
CA VAL A 392 7.72 -2.71 -25.93
C VAL A 392 6.36 -3.06 -26.52
N ARG A 393 5.83 -2.22 -27.46
CA ARG A 393 4.54 -2.48 -28.12
C ARG A 393 4.51 -3.79 -28.86
N ALA A 394 5.51 -4.03 -29.69
CA ALA A 394 5.63 -5.27 -30.48
C ALA A 394 5.67 -6.51 -29.57
N HIS A 395 6.42 -6.44 -28.47
CA HIS A 395 6.49 -7.55 -27.50
C HIS A 395 5.13 -7.81 -26.83
N CYS A 396 4.46 -6.76 -26.32
CA CYS A 396 3.14 -6.90 -25.69
C CYS A 396 2.08 -7.44 -26.68
N ALA A 397 2.10 -6.95 -27.93
CA ALA A 397 1.20 -7.44 -28.97
C ALA A 397 1.38 -8.93 -29.25
N ALA A 398 2.63 -9.42 -29.27
CA ALA A 398 2.93 -10.85 -29.40
C ALA A 398 2.35 -11.71 -28.25
N HIS A 399 2.14 -11.09 -27.07
CA HIS A 399 1.51 -11.72 -25.91
C HIS A 399 0.00 -11.43 -25.78
N GLY A 400 -0.61 -10.82 -26.81
CA GLY A 400 -2.04 -10.48 -26.82
C GLY A 400 -2.42 -9.43 -25.77
N VAL A 401 -1.53 -8.47 -25.49
CA VAL A 401 -1.75 -7.39 -24.52
C VAL A 401 -1.62 -6.04 -25.21
N ASN A 402 -2.61 -5.19 -25.03
CA ASN A 402 -2.59 -3.82 -25.56
C ASN A 402 -1.64 -2.94 -24.75
N VAL A 403 -1.09 -1.92 -25.43
CA VAL A 403 -0.21 -0.91 -24.84
C VAL A 403 -0.79 0.47 -25.09
N ALA A 404 -0.93 1.27 -24.04
CA ALA A 404 -1.25 2.69 -24.14
C ALA A 404 -0.07 3.52 -23.64
N LEU A 405 0.21 4.63 -24.31
CA LEU A 405 1.17 5.63 -23.83
C LEU A 405 0.50 6.52 -22.79
N SER A 406 1.21 6.81 -21.71
CA SER A 406 0.73 7.64 -20.62
C SER A 406 1.64 8.85 -20.46
N ASP A 407 1.14 10.03 -20.83
CA ASP A 407 1.83 11.33 -20.71
C ASP A 407 1.14 12.22 -19.64
N VAL A 408 0.64 11.58 -18.61
CA VAL A 408 -0.20 12.21 -17.58
C VAL A 408 0.59 13.13 -16.65
N PHE A 409 1.90 12.91 -16.50
CA PHE A 409 2.74 13.81 -15.73
C PHE A 409 2.78 15.22 -16.34
N ALA A 410 2.97 15.31 -17.65
CA ALA A 410 3.08 16.58 -18.35
C ALA A 410 1.71 17.17 -18.76
N LYS A 411 0.71 16.33 -19.04
CA LYS A 411 -0.56 16.73 -19.66
C LYS A 411 -1.81 16.46 -18.84
N GLY A 412 -1.66 15.96 -17.60
CA GLY A 412 -2.81 15.62 -16.77
C GLY A 412 -3.74 14.61 -17.46
N GLY A 413 -5.05 14.79 -17.31
CA GLY A 413 -6.05 13.90 -17.88
C GLY A 413 -6.00 13.79 -19.41
N ALA A 414 -5.61 14.84 -20.12
CA ALA A 414 -5.45 14.79 -21.58
C ALA A 414 -4.39 13.75 -22.01
N GLY A 415 -3.32 13.61 -21.22
CA GLY A 415 -2.28 12.60 -21.45
C GLY A 415 -2.72 11.16 -21.10
N GLY A 416 -3.89 10.99 -20.46
CA GLY A 416 -4.44 9.70 -20.04
C GLY A 416 -5.61 9.19 -20.87
N VAL A 417 -6.08 9.95 -21.87
CA VAL A 417 -7.32 9.61 -22.62
C VAL A 417 -7.23 8.27 -23.36
N GLU A 418 -6.11 7.98 -24.02
CA GLU A 418 -5.94 6.71 -24.73
C GLU A 418 -5.93 5.51 -23.74
N LEU A 419 -5.23 5.66 -22.62
CA LEU A 419 -5.24 4.65 -21.56
C LEU A 419 -6.67 4.48 -20.99
N ALA A 420 -7.41 5.56 -20.81
CA ALA A 420 -8.80 5.53 -20.34
C ALA A 420 -9.71 4.73 -21.27
N LYS A 421 -9.60 4.92 -22.60
CA LYS A 421 -10.37 4.15 -23.59
C LYS A 421 -10.06 2.64 -23.53
N GLU A 422 -8.78 2.27 -23.43
CA GLU A 422 -8.37 0.87 -23.27
C GLU A 422 -8.91 0.25 -21.98
N VAL A 423 -8.86 1.00 -20.86
CA VAL A 423 -9.38 0.54 -19.56
C VAL A 423 -10.90 0.32 -19.62
N VAL A 424 -11.65 1.23 -20.25
CA VAL A 424 -13.10 1.07 -20.43
C VAL A 424 -13.39 -0.19 -21.26
N ALA A 425 -12.71 -0.36 -22.39
CA ALA A 425 -12.88 -1.53 -23.24
C ALA A 425 -12.59 -2.86 -22.51
N LEU A 426 -11.56 -2.89 -21.66
CA LEU A 426 -11.23 -4.06 -20.85
C LEU A 426 -12.26 -4.32 -19.75
N ALA A 427 -12.60 -3.31 -18.97
CA ALA A 427 -13.52 -3.44 -17.84
C ALA A 427 -14.95 -3.82 -18.26
N GLU A 428 -15.38 -3.38 -19.45
CA GLU A 428 -16.68 -3.69 -20.02
C GLU A 428 -16.68 -5.01 -20.81
N SER A 429 -15.51 -5.61 -21.07
CA SER A 429 -15.38 -6.83 -21.90
C SER A 429 -16.01 -8.10 -21.29
N GLY A 430 -16.25 -8.12 -19.99
CA GLY A 430 -16.70 -9.31 -19.27
C GLY A 430 -15.67 -10.45 -19.20
N LYS A 431 -14.40 -10.18 -19.51
CA LYS A 431 -13.33 -11.21 -19.53
C LYS A 431 -12.70 -11.48 -18.16
N ALA A 432 -13.00 -10.66 -17.15
CA ALA A 432 -12.44 -10.86 -15.82
C ALA A 432 -13.09 -12.09 -15.15
N ASP A 433 -12.26 -13.04 -14.77
CA ASP A 433 -12.63 -14.24 -14.00
C ASP A 433 -11.68 -14.38 -12.81
N PHE A 434 -11.78 -13.41 -11.91
CA PHE A 434 -10.86 -13.26 -10.80
C PHE A 434 -10.94 -14.40 -9.79
N ALA A 435 -9.78 -15.00 -9.48
CA ALA A 435 -9.60 -15.93 -8.38
C ALA A 435 -8.25 -15.70 -7.67
N PRO A 436 -8.18 -15.82 -6.33
CA PRO A 436 -6.92 -15.87 -5.60
C PRO A 436 -6.04 -17.04 -6.06
N ILE A 437 -4.70 -16.89 -5.93
CA ILE A 437 -3.76 -17.88 -6.48
C ILE A 437 -3.67 -19.18 -5.67
N TYR A 438 -4.13 -19.17 -4.43
CA TYR A 438 -4.16 -20.34 -3.55
C TYR A 438 -5.46 -20.42 -2.74
N ALA A 439 -5.85 -21.64 -2.37
CA ALA A 439 -7.00 -21.91 -1.51
C ALA A 439 -6.66 -21.66 -0.04
N SER A 440 -7.64 -21.24 0.77
CA SER A 440 -7.46 -20.92 2.19
C SER A 440 -7.11 -22.17 3.03
N GLU A 441 -7.53 -23.34 2.58
CA GLU A 441 -7.38 -24.63 3.26
C GLU A 441 -5.97 -25.24 3.16
N LEU A 442 -5.14 -24.74 2.26
CA LEU A 442 -3.75 -25.15 2.15
C LEU A 442 -2.99 -24.79 3.43
N THR A 443 -1.98 -25.59 3.78
CA THR A 443 -1.05 -25.27 4.87
C THR A 443 -0.29 -23.97 4.60
N LEU A 444 0.22 -23.33 5.62
CA LEU A 444 1.00 -22.10 5.46
C LEU A 444 2.21 -22.31 4.55
N LYS A 445 2.90 -23.45 4.64
CA LYS A 445 4.02 -23.80 3.77
C LYS A 445 3.60 -23.99 2.31
N GLU A 446 2.47 -24.61 2.03
CA GLU A 446 1.94 -24.76 0.67
C GLU A 446 1.57 -23.42 0.05
N LYS A 447 0.95 -22.50 0.81
CA LYS A 447 0.67 -21.13 0.36
C LYS A 447 1.95 -20.37 0.02
N ILE A 448 2.96 -20.44 0.88
CA ILE A 448 4.28 -19.83 0.66
C ILE A 448 4.92 -20.40 -0.61
N ALA A 449 4.93 -21.72 -0.77
CA ALA A 449 5.48 -22.38 -1.95
C ALA A 449 4.72 -22.02 -3.24
N THR A 450 3.41 -21.83 -3.16
CA THR A 450 2.60 -21.41 -4.31
C THR A 450 2.98 -20.01 -4.77
N VAL A 451 3.03 -19.02 -3.86
CA VAL A 451 3.44 -17.65 -4.23
C VAL A 451 4.88 -17.63 -4.74
N ALA A 452 5.80 -18.34 -4.07
CA ALA A 452 7.20 -18.39 -4.48
C ALA A 452 7.38 -18.94 -5.90
N ARG A 453 6.71 -20.04 -6.25
CA ARG A 453 6.79 -20.66 -7.58
C ARG A 453 6.01 -19.88 -8.63
N GLU A 454 4.74 -19.61 -8.37
CA GLU A 454 3.83 -19.07 -9.37
C GLU A 454 4.10 -17.59 -9.66
N ILE A 455 4.32 -16.79 -8.62
CA ILE A 455 4.51 -15.34 -8.76
C ILE A 455 5.98 -14.97 -8.95
N TYR A 456 6.87 -15.56 -8.15
CA TYR A 456 8.29 -15.16 -8.19
C TYR A 456 9.12 -15.99 -9.19
N GLY A 457 8.73 -17.22 -9.49
CA GLY A 457 9.49 -18.11 -10.36
C GLY A 457 10.62 -18.86 -9.64
N ALA A 458 10.53 -18.97 -8.29
CA ALA A 458 11.45 -19.75 -7.50
C ALA A 458 11.36 -21.25 -7.81
N GLY A 459 12.51 -21.94 -7.77
CA GLY A 459 12.58 -23.40 -7.89
C GLY A 459 12.32 -24.10 -6.56
N ASP A 460 12.72 -23.49 -5.45
CA ASP A 460 12.60 -24.07 -4.12
C ASP A 460 12.39 -23.01 -3.03
N VAL A 461 11.95 -23.46 -1.86
CA VAL A 461 11.78 -22.65 -0.65
C VAL A 461 12.38 -23.38 0.54
N VAL A 462 13.33 -22.74 1.21
CA VAL A 462 13.97 -23.27 2.43
C VAL A 462 13.59 -22.41 3.63
N TYR A 463 13.55 -23.03 4.80
CA TYR A 463 13.08 -22.41 6.03
C TYR A 463 14.18 -22.45 7.09
N ALA A 464 14.49 -21.31 7.68
CA ALA A 464 15.26 -21.28 8.92
C ALA A 464 14.48 -21.95 10.07
N LYS A 465 15.17 -22.43 11.07
CA LYS A 465 14.57 -23.13 12.22
C LYS A 465 13.50 -22.29 12.92
N GLU A 466 13.76 -20.99 13.05
CA GLU A 466 12.84 -20.03 13.66
C GLU A 466 11.53 -19.91 12.86
N ALA A 467 11.63 -19.87 11.53
CA ALA A 467 10.48 -19.82 10.63
C ALA A 467 9.65 -21.12 10.70
N GLU A 468 10.32 -22.27 10.70
CA GLU A 468 9.62 -23.57 10.83
C GLU A 468 8.86 -23.69 12.15
N THR A 469 9.51 -23.27 13.24
CA THR A 469 8.88 -23.29 14.58
C THR A 469 7.66 -22.37 14.60
N ALA A 470 7.81 -21.12 14.11
CA ALA A 470 6.72 -20.15 14.07
C ALA A 470 5.51 -20.64 13.26
N LEU A 471 5.74 -21.18 12.05
CA LEU A 471 4.65 -21.70 11.21
C LEU A 471 3.90 -22.86 11.89
N LYS A 472 4.63 -23.79 12.51
CA LYS A 472 4.04 -24.90 13.25
C LYS A 472 3.21 -24.40 14.44
N ASP A 473 3.73 -23.42 15.18
CA ASP A 473 3.02 -22.82 16.31
C ASP A 473 1.73 -22.14 15.84
N PHE A 474 1.78 -21.37 14.74
CA PHE A 474 0.59 -20.70 14.20
C PHE A 474 -0.48 -21.69 13.74
N GLU A 475 -0.09 -22.77 13.07
CA GLU A 475 -1.04 -23.82 12.68
C GLU A 475 -1.66 -24.51 13.90
N SER A 476 -0.86 -24.79 14.94
CA SER A 476 -1.35 -25.40 16.20
C SER A 476 -2.31 -24.49 16.97
N LEU A 477 -2.18 -23.18 16.82
CA LEU A 477 -3.06 -22.16 17.41
C LEU A 477 -4.31 -21.88 16.56
N GLY A 478 -4.49 -22.58 15.42
CA GLY A 478 -5.67 -22.46 14.56
C GLY A 478 -5.56 -21.37 13.47
N TYR A 479 -4.38 -20.84 13.21
CA TYR A 479 -4.14 -19.78 12.21
C TYR A 479 -3.74 -20.32 10.82
N GLY A 480 -3.82 -21.63 10.58
CA GLY A 480 -3.41 -22.24 9.31
C GLY A 480 -4.19 -21.74 8.08
N ASN A 481 -5.45 -21.30 8.27
CA ASN A 481 -6.29 -20.80 7.18
C ASN A 481 -6.01 -19.33 6.78
N LEU A 482 -5.16 -18.60 7.52
CA LEU A 482 -4.84 -17.22 7.21
C LEU A 482 -4.07 -17.12 5.89
N PRO A 483 -4.30 -16.04 5.10
CA PRO A 483 -3.45 -15.74 3.96
C PRO A 483 -2.05 -15.34 4.42
N ILE A 484 -1.09 -15.44 3.51
CA ILE A 484 0.30 -15.06 3.74
C ILE A 484 0.60 -13.68 3.16
N CYS A 485 1.48 -12.96 3.82
CA CYS A 485 2.01 -11.68 3.38
C CYS A 485 3.54 -11.83 3.22
N MET A 486 3.99 -12.08 1.99
CA MET A 486 5.41 -12.23 1.70
C MET A 486 6.13 -10.89 1.84
N ALA A 487 7.10 -10.83 2.73
CA ALA A 487 7.95 -9.67 2.97
C ALA A 487 9.35 -9.94 2.40
N LYS A 488 9.63 -9.35 1.23
CA LYS A 488 10.90 -9.48 0.52
C LYS A 488 11.35 -8.14 -0.06
N THR A 489 12.54 -8.10 -0.65
CA THR A 489 12.98 -6.95 -1.45
C THR A 489 11.98 -6.62 -2.57
N GLN A 490 11.77 -5.34 -2.82
CA GLN A 490 10.92 -4.86 -3.93
C GLN A 490 11.66 -4.80 -5.28
N TYR A 491 12.97 -5.01 -5.31
CA TYR A 491 13.81 -4.76 -6.49
C TYR A 491 14.07 -5.99 -7.35
N SER A 492 13.57 -7.15 -6.96
CA SER A 492 13.71 -8.41 -7.70
C SER A 492 12.51 -9.32 -7.44
N PHE A 493 12.23 -10.27 -8.32
CA PHE A 493 11.36 -11.42 -8.02
C PHE A 493 11.96 -12.34 -6.94
N SER A 494 13.31 -12.42 -6.88
CA SER A 494 14.04 -13.14 -5.84
C SER A 494 14.06 -12.37 -4.50
N ASP A 495 14.56 -13.01 -3.45
CA ASP A 495 14.95 -12.38 -2.19
C ASP A 495 16.35 -11.72 -2.27
N ASP A 496 17.07 -11.89 -3.38
CA ASP A 496 18.30 -11.17 -3.72
C ASP A 496 18.01 -9.97 -4.63
N PRO A 497 18.21 -8.72 -4.18
CA PRO A 497 17.93 -7.51 -4.95
C PRO A 497 18.85 -7.32 -6.16
N THR A 498 19.94 -8.07 -6.28
CA THR A 498 20.88 -7.97 -7.40
C THR A 498 20.45 -8.78 -8.63
N LEU A 499 19.52 -9.71 -8.46
CA LEU A 499 18.99 -10.54 -9.55
C LEU A 499 17.91 -9.77 -10.32
N LEU A 500 18.33 -9.03 -11.35
CA LEU A 500 17.45 -8.21 -12.18
C LEU A 500 16.73 -9.01 -13.27
N GLY A 501 15.76 -8.37 -13.94
CA GLY A 501 15.04 -8.97 -15.06
C GLY A 501 14.03 -10.03 -14.61
N ARG A 502 14.23 -11.27 -15.06
CA ARG A 502 13.37 -12.41 -14.74
C ARG A 502 14.22 -13.58 -14.22
N PRO A 503 14.72 -13.52 -12.98
CA PRO A 503 15.38 -14.68 -12.39
C PRO A 503 14.41 -15.85 -12.30
N SER A 504 14.93 -17.08 -12.43
CA SER A 504 14.17 -18.33 -12.35
C SER A 504 14.97 -19.43 -11.69
N GLY A 505 14.30 -20.40 -11.08
CA GLY A 505 14.93 -21.57 -10.47
C GLY A 505 15.78 -21.27 -9.22
N PHE A 506 15.73 -20.04 -8.70
CA PHE A 506 16.40 -19.65 -7.45
C PHE A 506 15.67 -20.22 -6.23
N THR A 507 16.35 -20.24 -5.10
CA THR A 507 15.78 -20.65 -3.82
C THR A 507 15.42 -19.42 -3.00
N ILE A 508 14.20 -19.35 -2.46
CA ILE A 508 13.81 -18.35 -1.46
C ILE A 508 14.08 -18.89 -0.07
N THR A 509 14.73 -18.08 0.77
CA THR A 509 14.98 -18.41 2.17
C THR A 509 14.03 -17.67 3.09
N ILE A 510 13.16 -18.42 3.78
CA ILE A 510 12.28 -17.87 4.82
C ILE A 510 13.06 -17.80 6.13
N LYS A 511 13.40 -16.61 6.58
CA LYS A 511 14.17 -16.38 7.81
C LYS A 511 13.31 -16.42 9.07
N ASN A 512 12.12 -15.84 9.01
CA ASN A 512 11.21 -15.79 10.15
C ASN A 512 9.77 -15.59 9.68
N CYS A 513 8.82 -15.85 10.58
CA CYS A 513 7.40 -15.58 10.36
C CYS A 513 6.81 -14.86 11.57
N ARG A 514 5.88 -13.93 11.31
CA ARG A 514 5.14 -13.21 12.36
C ARG A 514 3.66 -13.31 12.07
N ILE A 515 2.85 -13.36 13.12
CA ILE A 515 1.40 -13.33 12.95
C ILE A 515 0.85 -11.95 13.24
N SER A 516 0.04 -11.44 12.34
CA SER A 516 -0.83 -10.28 12.53
C SER A 516 -2.26 -10.81 12.74
N ALA A 517 -2.53 -11.30 13.93
CA ALA A 517 -3.74 -12.07 14.24
C ALA A 517 -5.02 -11.22 14.13
N GLY A 518 -4.95 -9.95 14.50
CA GLY A 518 -6.05 -9.00 14.35
C GLY A 518 -6.28 -8.57 12.91
N ALA A 519 -5.22 -8.33 12.15
CA ALA A 519 -5.32 -8.06 10.72
C ALA A 519 -5.72 -9.31 9.92
N GLY A 520 -5.34 -10.49 10.41
CA GLY A 520 -5.76 -11.77 9.83
C GLY A 520 -4.83 -12.26 8.72
N PHE A 521 -3.52 -12.09 8.83
CA PHE A 521 -2.54 -12.68 7.90
C PHE A 521 -1.22 -13.04 8.60
N VAL A 522 -0.45 -13.91 7.98
CA VAL A 522 0.89 -14.30 8.44
C VAL A 522 1.93 -13.57 7.60
N VAL A 523 2.80 -12.78 8.24
CA VAL A 523 3.93 -12.11 7.60
C VAL A 523 5.10 -13.09 7.49
N VAL A 524 5.60 -13.31 6.28
CA VAL A 524 6.65 -14.25 5.93
C VAL A 524 7.90 -13.48 5.50
N LEU A 525 8.93 -13.49 6.32
CA LEU A 525 10.14 -12.68 6.15
C LEU A 525 11.23 -13.46 5.42
N THR A 526 11.63 -13.01 4.23
CA THR A 526 12.71 -13.64 3.44
C THR A 526 14.08 -13.03 3.72
N GLY A 527 14.14 -11.87 4.37
CA GLY A 527 15.36 -11.14 4.67
C GLY A 527 15.18 -10.25 5.90
N ASP A 528 16.15 -9.37 6.11
CA ASP A 528 16.08 -8.34 7.13
C ASP A 528 15.17 -7.20 6.63
N ILE A 529 13.88 -7.38 6.80
CA ILE A 529 12.88 -6.39 6.39
C ILE A 529 12.80 -5.31 7.47
N MET A 530 13.10 -4.09 7.06
CA MET A 530 13.14 -2.94 7.97
C MET A 530 11.73 -2.40 8.24
N THR A 531 11.31 -2.49 9.50
CA THR A 531 10.05 -1.92 10.00
C THR A 531 10.21 -0.53 10.59
N MET A 532 11.46 -0.07 10.74
CA MET A 532 11.83 1.29 11.10
C MET A 532 12.92 1.78 10.15
N PRO A 533 12.57 2.49 9.06
CA PRO A 533 13.54 3.11 8.16
C PRO A 533 14.40 4.15 8.89
N GLY A 534 15.60 4.41 8.38
CA GLY A 534 16.41 5.53 8.82
C GLY A 534 16.34 6.68 7.82
N LEU A 535 16.60 7.90 8.27
CA LEU A 535 16.83 9.02 7.37
C LEU A 535 18.05 8.76 6.48
N PRO A 536 18.03 9.16 5.20
CA PRO A 536 19.17 9.06 4.29
C PRO A 536 20.27 10.06 4.68
N LYS A 537 21.42 10.01 3.99
CA LYS A 537 22.53 10.95 4.22
C LYS A 537 22.13 12.40 4.03
N VAL A 538 21.26 12.67 3.07
CA VAL A 538 20.66 14.00 2.81
C VAL A 538 19.15 13.78 2.78
N PRO A 539 18.44 14.01 3.89
CA PRO A 539 16.98 13.86 3.95
C PRO A 539 16.26 14.98 3.21
N ALA A 540 15.07 14.71 2.70
CA ALA A 540 14.22 15.70 2.06
C ALA A 540 13.92 16.89 3.00
N ALA A 541 13.84 16.63 4.28
CA ALA A 541 13.62 17.64 5.33
C ALA A 541 14.61 18.81 5.31
N GLU A 542 15.85 18.63 4.78
CA GLU A 542 16.81 19.72 4.64
C GLU A 542 16.41 20.80 3.63
N LYS A 543 15.45 20.48 2.75
CA LYS A 543 14.97 21.38 1.68
C LYS A 543 13.57 21.91 1.93
N ILE A 544 12.85 21.30 2.86
CA ILE A 544 11.48 21.70 3.20
C ILE A 544 11.55 22.92 4.11
N ASP A 545 10.84 23.97 3.74
CA ASP A 545 10.77 25.22 4.52
C ASP A 545 9.37 25.83 4.42
N VAL A 546 9.10 26.82 5.30
CA VAL A 546 7.85 27.56 5.33
C VAL A 546 8.13 29.06 5.43
N SER A 547 7.50 29.85 4.56
CA SER A 547 7.60 31.31 4.60
C SER A 547 6.79 31.92 5.77
N ASP A 548 7.01 33.20 6.05
CA ASP A 548 6.24 33.95 7.05
C ASP A 548 4.74 34.00 6.75
N ASP A 549 4.36 33.87 5.47
CA ASP A 549 2.96 33.79 5.02
C ASP A 549 2.39 32.35 5.06
N GLY A 550 3.16 31.40 5.56
CA GLY A 550 2.74 29.99 5.69
C GLY A 550 2.81 29.18 4.41
N VAL A 551 3.50 29.67 3.36
CA VAL A 551 3.67 28.92 2.10
C VAL A 551 4.83 27.94 2.23
N ILE A 552 4.56 26.67 1.98
CA ILE A 552 5.55 25.59 2.05
C ILE A 552 6.34 25.51 0.75
N SER A 553 7.64 25.28 0.87
CA SER A 553 8.56 25.06 -0.24
C SER A 553 9.36 23.77 -0.03
N GLY A 554 9.94 23.23 -1.10
CA GLY A 554 10.81 22.04 -1.03
C GLY A 554 10.11 20.73 -0.72
N LEU A 555 8.79 20.71 -0.65
CA LEU A 555 7.99 19.49 -0.51
C LEU A 555 7.75 18.91 -1.93
N PHE A 556 8.78 18.25 -2.47
CA PHE A 556 8.85 17.64 -3.83
C PHE A 556 8.74 18.56 -5.04
#